data_ceab156326a98976a74e290f4d9a3538
#
_entry.id   ceab156326a98976a74e290f4d9a3538
#
_cell.length_a   1.000
_cell.length_b   1.000
_cell.length_c   1.000
_cell.angle_alpha   90.00
_cell.angle_beta   90.00
_cell.angle_gamma   90.00
#
_symmetry.space_group_name_H-M   'P 1'
#
loop_
_entity.id
_entity.type
_entity.pdbx_description
1 polymer ?
#
loop_
_entity_poly.entity_id
_entity_poly.type
_entity_poly.pdbx_seq_one_letter_code
_entity_poly.pdbx_strand_id
1 'polypeptide(L)'
;MEHEISNRNGVSLMYKKNDDQIDFKLNLEIINNHVYMDTFIDFNIFKLIETLNTDIIECIYMEQTDTLDTMNICMVLKPIGKEFGLSQKYILSRTTKLQSVHNVQFISSDLKELSAIKLNVKAEPVKKNSANLNIDIMSRFHLNVTYSFNLELETELPIYMEKLPGQLIQKMFIRLKTFLENISS
;
A
#
# COMPACT_ATOMS: atom_id res chain seq x y z
N MET A 1 -5.93 -21.85 -1.08
CA MET A 1 -5.56 -21.74 -2.52
C MET A 1 -5.64 -20.27 -2.90
N GLU A 2 -4.63 -19.73 -3.58
CA GLU A 2 -4.59 -18.34 -4.03
C GLU A 2 -5.47 -18.20 -5.29
N HIS A 3 -6.36 -17.20 -5.33
CA HIS A 3 -7.26 -16.98 -6.47
C HIS A 3 -7.04 -15.59 -7.04
N GLU A 4 -6.89 -15.50 -8.37
CA GLU A 4 -6.89 -14.20 -9.03
C GLU A 4 -8.32 -13.62 -8.99
N ILE A 5 -8.46 -12.40 -8.46
CA ILE A 5 -9.73 -11.69 -8.42
C ILE A 5 -9.91 -10.86 -9.68
N SER A 6 -8.86 -10.21 -10.13
CA SER A 6 -8.89 -9.32 -11.29
C SER A 6 -7.50 -9.01 -11.82
N ASN A 7 -7.44 -8.71 -13.11
CA ASN A 7 -6.28 -8.08 -13.76
C ASN A 7 -6.78 -6.83 -14.49
N ARG A 8 -6.34 -5.66 -14.05
CA ARG A 8 -6.76 -4.38 -14.62
C ARG A 8 -5.53 -3.52 -14.93
N ASN A 9 -5.44 -3.05 -16.16
CA ASN A 9 -4.34 -2.18 -16.63
C ASN A 9 -2.94 -2.74 -16.30
N GLY A 10 -2.77 -4.07 -16.41
CA GLY A 10 -1.52 -4.73 -16.10
C GLY A 10 -1.18 -4.84 -14.61
N VAL A 11 -2.15 -4.62 -13.72
CA VAL A 11 -2.05 -4.88 -12.28
C VAL A 11 -2.93 -6.06 -11.93
N SER A 12 -2.32 -7.21 -11.63
CA SER A 12 -3.06 -8.39 -11.16
C SER A 12 -3.31 -8.29 -9.66
N LEU A 13 -4.45 -8.76 -9.21
CA LEU A 13 -4.84 -8.86 -7.80
C LEU A 13 -5.20 -10.30 -7.47
N MET A 14 -4.49 -10.86 -6.53
CA MET A 14 -4.71 -12.18 -5.97
C MET A 14 -5.20 -12.08 -4.53
N TYR A 15 -5.93 -13.08 -4.10
CA TYR A 15 -6.58 -13.14 -2.80
C TYR A 15 -6.51 -14.54 -2.24
N LYS A 16 -6.29 -14.62 -0.92
CA LYS A 16 -6.37 -15.87 -0.17
C LYS A 16 -6.99 -15.58 1.20
N LYS A 17 -8.02 -16.33 1.55
CA LYS A 17 -8.63 -16.28 2.89
C LYS A 17 -8.14 -17.45 3.73
N ASN A 18 -7.68 -17.17 4.93
CA ASN A 18 -7.28 -18.13 5.94
C ASN A 18 -7.98 -17.74 7.25
N ASP A 19 -9.03 -18.47 7.63
CA ASP A 19 -9.84 -18.21 8.82
C ASP A 19 -10.22 -16.72 8.96
N ASP A 20 -9.65 -16.01 9.92
CA ASP A 20 -9.93 -14.60 10.20
C ASP A 20 -8.99 -13.62 9.45
N GLN A 21 -8.09 -14.13 8.62
CA GLN A 21 -7.12 -13.32 7.90
C GLN A 21 -7.34 -13.37 6.40
N ILE A 22 -7.11 -12.22 5.78
CA ILE A 22 -7.10 -12.11 4.33
C ILE A 22 -5.74 -11.63 3.86
N ASP A 23 -5.18 -12.41 2.94
CA ASP A 23 -3.95 -12.09 2.24
C ASP A 23 -4.28 -11.59 0.83
N PHE A 24 -3.75 -10.44 0.48
CA PHE A 24 -3.80 -9.89 -0.86
C PHE A 24 -2.41 -9.78 -1.44
N LYS A 25 -2.30 -10.03 -2.74
CA LYS A 25 -1.05 -9.85 -3.49
C LYS A 25 -1.33 -9.18 -4.82
N LEU A 26 -0.58 -8.13 -5.10
CA LEU A 26 -0.59 -7.45 -6.39
C LEU A 26 0.75 -7.68 -7.09
N ASN A 27 0.69 -7.87 -8.40
CA ASN A 27 1.89 -7.90 -9.26
C ASN A 27 1.66 -6.93 -10.42
N LEU A 28 2.68 -6.14 -10.70
CA LEU A 28 2.68 -5.19 -11.81
C LEU A 28 4.10 -4.96 -12.32
N GLU A 29 4.18 -4.57 -13.56
CA GLU A 29 5.39 -4.14 -14.24
C GLU A 29 5.28 -2.66 -14.56
N ILE A 30 6.35 -1.89 -14.38
CA ILE A 30 6.40 -0.45 -14.68
C ILE A 30 7.55 -0.22 -15.63
N ILE A 31 7.27 0.35 -16.81
CA ILE A 31 8.26 0.65 -17.85
C ILE A 31 8.12 2.11 -18.27
N ASN A 32 9.23 2.86 -18.19
CA ASN A 32 9.29 4.22 -18.72
C ASN A 32 10.64 4.44 -19.38
N ASN A 33 10.65 4.69 -20.69
CA ASN A 33 11.89 4.82 -21.47
C ASN A 33 12.51 6.23 -21.42
N HIS A 34 11.91 7.16 -20.67
CA HIS A 34 12.33 8.58 -20.64
C HIS A 34 12.93 8.99 -19.29
N VAL A 35 12.57 8.28 -18.20
CA VAL A 35 12.96 8.66 -16.84
C VAL A 35 13.52 7.44 -16.11
N TYR A 36 14.58 7.66 -15.32
CA TYR A 36 15.16 6.61 -14.47
C TYR A 36 14.21 6.27 -13.32
N MET A 37 13.67 5.06 -13.34
CA MET A 37 12.67 4.58 -12.37
C MET A 37 13.25 4.39 -10.97
N ASP A 38 14.55 4.08 -10.84
CA ASP A 38 15.24 3.90 -9.57
C ASP A 38 15.25 5.15 -8.69
N THR A 39 15.10 6.35 -9.29
CA THR A 39 15.01 7.63 -8.56
C THR A 39 13.74 7.81 -7.74
N PHE A 40 12.69 7.03 -8.01
CA PHE A 40 11.41 7.10 -7.29
C PHE A 40 11.31 6.08 -6.14
N ILE A 41 12.35 5.24 -5.94
CA ILE A 41 12.30 4.14 -4.97
C ILE A 41 12.88 4.57 -3.62
N ASP A 42 12.16 5.46 -2.93
CA ASP A 42 12.42 5.87 -1.55
C ASP A 42 11.11 6.03 -0.76
N PHE A 43 11.17 6.50 0.48
CA PHE A 43 9.97 6.72 1.30
C PHE A 43 9.00 7.77 0.72
N ASN A 44 9.46 8.65 -0.20
CA ASN A 44 8.56 9.60 -0.85
C ASN A 44 7.54 8.92 -1.78
N ILE A 45 7.72 7.63 -2.12
CA ILE A 45 6.71 6.85 -2.85
C ILE A 45 5.36 6.86 -2.11
N PHE A 46 5.35 6.88 -0.76
CA PHE A 46 4.12 6.96 0.03
C PHE A 46 3.42 8.32 -0.14
N LYS A 47 4.19 9.42 -0.26
CA LYS A 47 3.64 10.74 -0.56
C LYS A 47 3.12 10.85 -1.98
N LEU A 48 3.77 10.20 -2.92
CA LEU A 48 3.27 10.09 -4.29
C LEU A 48 1.95 9.31 -4.33
N ILE A 49 1.87 8.18 -3.62
CA ILE A 49 0.63 7.39 -3.48
C ILE A 49 -0.50 8.26 -2.89
N GLU A 50 -0.23 9.03 -1.84
CA GLU A 50 -1.19 9.98 -1.25
C GLU A 50 -1.71 10.97 -2.29
N THR A 51 -0.79 11.63 -3.01
CA THR A 51 -1.11 12.65 -4.00
C THR A 51 -1.98 12.11 -5.13
N LEU A 52 -1.70 10.89 -5.58
CA LEU A 52 -2.43 10.25 -6.68
C LEU A 52 -3.80 9.68 -6.27
N ASN A 53 -4.07 9.55 -4.97
CA ASN A 53 -5.23 8.82 -4.45
C ASN A 53 -6.06 9.63 -3.43
N THR A 54 -6.25 10.90 -3.69
CA THR A 54 -6.97 11.85 -2.80
C THR A 54 -8.46 11.49 -2.59
N ASP A 55 -9.03 10.61 -3.39
CA ASP A 55 -10.38 10.06 -3.20
C ASP A 55 -10.42 8.84 -2.26
N ILE A 56 -9.28 8.21 -1.99
CA ILE A 56 -9.15 7.02 -1.13
C ILE A 56 -8.42 7.38 0.17
N ILE A 57 -7.35 8.16 0.08
CA ILE A 57 -6.48 8.54 1.19
C ILE A 57 -6.83 9.98 1.60
N GLU A 58 -7.04 10.18 2.90
CA GLU A 58 -7.21 11.50 3.49
C GLU A 58 -5.85 12.16 3.71
N CYS A 59 -4.92 11.43 4.34
CA CYS A 59 -3.55 11.89 4.56
C CYS A 59 -2.62 10.72 4.92
N ILE A 60 -1.31 10.92 4.70
CA ILE A 60 -0.24 10.05 5.17
C ILE A 60 0.71 10.86 6.04
N TYR A 61 0.83 10.48 7.31
CA TYR A 61 1.84 10.99 8.23
C TYR A 61 3.04 10.05 8.23
N MET A 62 4.23 10.63 8.16
CA MET A 62 5.50 9.90 8.24
C MET A 62 6.38 10.52 9.30
N GLU A 63 6.87 9.69 10.21
CA GLU A 63 7.78 10.06 11.29
C GLU A 63 9.06 9.25 11.16
N GLN A 64 10.20 9.96 11.03
CA GLN A 64 11.51 9.32 10.99
C GLN A 64 11.81 8.69 12.34
N THR A 65 12.30 7.45 12.35
CA THR A 65 12.83 6.81 13.55
C THR A 65 14.31 7.15 13.76
N ASP A 66 14.92 6.58 14.79
CA ASP A 66 16.36 6.78 15.06
C ASP A 66 17.25 6.19 13.96
N THR A 67 16.71 5.35 13.09
CA THR A 67 17.42 4.77 11.94
C THR A 67 16.91 5.36 10.63
N LEU A 68 17.83 5.69 9.71
CA LEU A 68 17.47 6.31 8.42
C LEU A 68 16.61 5.41 7.53
N ASP A 69 16.72 4.09 7.69
CA ASP A 69 16.02 3.11 6.87
C ASP A 69 14.65 2.69 7.44
N THR A 70 14.18 3.35 8.50
CA THR A 70 12.92 3.00 9.14
C THR A 70 12.07 4.23 9.40
N MET A 71 10.79 4.14 9.03
CA MET A 71 9.77 5.16 9.28
C MET A 71 8.54 4.58 9.97
N ASN A 72 7.95 5.34 10.86
CA ASN A 72 6.58 5.12 11.31
C ASN A 72 5.65 5.83 10.33
N ILE A 73 4.67 5.10 9.80
CA ILE A 73 3.74 5.59 8.78
C ILE A 73 2.32 5.39 9.28
N CYS A 74 1.54 6.46 9.26
CA CYS A 74 0.10 6.43 9.51
C CYS A 74 -0.64 6.88 8.24
N MET A 75 -1.36 5.96 7.61
CA MET A 75 -2.22 6.23 6.47
C MET A 75 -3.67 6.31 6.93
N VAL A 76 -4.28 7.46 6.85
CA VAL A 76 -5.69 7.68 7.13
C VAL A 76 -6.47 7.54 5.84
N LEU A 77 -7.41 6.60 5.83
CA LEU A 77 -8.30 6.39 4.68
C LEU A 77 -9.50 7.32 4.76
N LYS A 78 -10.04 7.73 3.62
CA LYS A 78 -11.34 8.40 3.61
C LYS A 78 -12.45 7.44 4.07
N PRO A 79 -13.56 7.96 4.62
CA PRO A 79 -14.68 7.11 5.05
C PRO A 79 -15.26 6.37 3.84
N ILE A 80 -14.99 5.09 3.74
CA ILE A 80 -15.47 4.19 2.68
C ILE A 80 -16.50 3.28 3.30
N GLY A 81 -17.69 3.21 2.67
CA GLY A 81 -18.79 2.37 3.18
C GLY A 81 -19.51 2.96 4.40
N LYS A 82 -19.43 4.28 4.59
CA LYS A 82 -20.14 4.99 5.66
C LYS A 82 -21.66 4.72 5.61
N GLU A 83 -22.21 4.58 4.42
CA GLU A 83 -23.60 4.21 4.16
C GLU A 83 -23.95 2.80 4.67
N PHE A 84 -22.96 1.95 4.89
CA PHE A 84 -23.10 0.61 5.48
C PHE A 84 -22.72 0.58 6.97
N GLY A 85 -22.52 1.74 7.59
CA GLY A 85 -22.16 1.84 9.00
C GLY A 85 -20.69 1.55 9.31
N LEU A 86 -19.81 1.50 8.28
CA LEU A 86 -18.40 1.30 8.50
C LEU A 86 -17.73 2.58 9.00
N SER A 87 -16.91 2.45 10.05
CA SER A 87 -16.11 3.55 10.57
C SER A 87 -14.94 3.86 9.63
N GLN A 88 -14.50 5.12 9.65
CA GLN A 88 -13.26 5.51 8.99
C GLN A 88 -12.09 4.73 9.60
N LYS A 89 -11.16 4.27 8.78
CA LYS A 89 -10.01 3.47 9.21
C LYS A 89 -8.69 4.20 8.96
N TYR A 90 -7.70 3.89 9.81
CA TYR A 90 -6.31 4.23 9.55
C TYR A 90 -5.41 2.99 9.70
N ILE A 91 -4.32 2.97 8.96
CA ILE A 91 -3.29 1.94 9.00
C ILE A 91 -2.05 2.57 9.64
N LEU A 92 -1.60 1.98 10.74
CA LEU A 92 -0.42 2.41 11.47
C LEU A 92 0.64 1.33 11.40
N SER A 93 1.80 1.66 10.83
CA SER A 93 2.86 0.69 10.61
C SER A 93 4.25 1.27 10.86
N ARG A 94 5.17 0.40 11.25
CA ARG A 94 6.62 0.64 11.19
C ARG A 94 7.14 0.00 9.93
N THR A 95 7.71 0.81 9.04
CA THR A 95 8.19 0.39 7.73
C THR A 95 9.69 0.51 7.65
N THR A 96 10.36 -0.59 7.35
CA THR A 96 11.82 -0.65 7.14
C THR A 96 12.11 -0.85 5.66
N LYS A 97 13.01 -0.01 5.12
CA LYS A 97 13.53 -0.12 3.77
C LYS A 97 14.78 -0.99 3.78
N LEU A 98 14.77 -2.06 3.01
CA LEU A 98 15.94 -2.88 2.70
C LEU A 98 16.32 -2.65 1.25
N GLN A 99 17.60 -2.39 0.97
CA GLN A 99 18.05 -2.07 -0.38
C GLN A 99 19.29 -2.87 -0.75
N SER A 100 19.26 -3.44 -1.96
CA SER A 100 20.40 -4.03 -2.66
C SER A 100 20.54 -3.38 -4.05
N VAL A 101 21.51 -3.84 -4.85
CA VAL A 101 21.76 -3.28 -6.20
C VAL A 101 20.56 -3.44 -7.14
N HIS A 102 19.83 -4.54 -7.01
CA HIS A 102 18.74 -4.89 -7.93
C HIS A 102 17.39 -5.05 -7.26
N ASN A 103 17.30 -4.77 -5.97
CA ASN A 103 16.06 -4.96 -5.23
C ASN A 103 15.92 -3.95 -4.09
N VAL A 104 14.73 -3.42 -3.93
CA VAL A 104 14.32 -2.60 -2.79
C VAL A 104 13.05 -3.18 -2.20
N GLN A 105 13.03 -3.34 -0.88
CA GLN A 105 11.86 -3.81 -0.14
C GLN A 105 11.47 -2.79 0.93
N PHE A 106 10.17 -2.55 1.08
CA PHE A 106 9.59 -1.85 2.19
C PHE A 106 8.75 -2.85 2.99
N ILE A 107 9.26 -3.26 4.14
CA ILE A 107 8.61 -4.23 5.03
C ILE A 107 7.91 -3.47 6.13
N SER A 108 6.58 -3.56 6.18
CA SER A 108 5.73 -2.90 7.15
C SER A 108 5.18 -3.90 8.15
N SER A 109 5.30 -3.59 9.43
CA SER A 109 4.70 -4.33 10.54
C SER A 109 3.77 -3.42 11.33
N ASP A 110 2.80 -4.02 12.00
CA ASP A 110 1.85 -3.33 12.85
C ASP A 110 2.56 -2.51 13.94
N LEU A 111 2.11 -1.28 14.14
CA LEU A 111 2.57 -0.38 15.19
C LEU A 111 1.38 0.04 16.04
N LYS A 112 1.49 -0.06 17.37
CA LYS A 112 0.36 0.19 18.27
C LYS A 112 0.11 1.67 18.54
N GLU A 113 1.16 2.48 18.60
CA GLU A 113 1.08 3.90 18.94
C GLU A 113 2.11 4.72 18.16
N LEU A 114 1.73 5.95 17.82
CA LEU A 114 2.65 6.98 17.34
C LEU A 114 2.99 7.92 18.49
N SER A 115 4.27 8.17 18.72
CA SER A 115 4.74 9.01 19.82
C SER A 115 4.39 10.49 19.68
N ALA A 116 4.18 10.99 18.46
CA ALA A 116 4.06 12.42 18.16
C ALA A 116 2.76 12.85 17.48
N ILE A 117 1.96 11.94 16.91
CA ILE A 117 0.79 12.33 16.12
C ILE A 117 -0.48 12.11 16.94
N LYS A 118 -1.07 13.21 17.43
CA LYS A 118 -2.46 13.20 17.87
C LYS A 118 -3.33 13.18 16.61
N LEU A 119 -3.85 12.01 16.25
CA LEU A 119 -4.85 11.89 15.20
C LEU A 119 -6.10 12.65 15.63
N ASN A 120 -6.33 13.84 15.06
CA ASN A 120 -7.56 14.62 15.26
C ASN A 120 -8.76 14.00 14.50
N VAL A 121 -8.70 12.74 14.14
CA VAL A 121 -9.69 12.04 13.31
C VAL A 121 -10.38 11.00 14.17
N LYS A 122 -11.70 10.93 14.09
CA LYS A 122 -12.51 9.83 14.68
C LYS A 122 -12.38 8.56 13.82
N ALA A 123 -11.16 8.16 13.52
CA ALA A 123 -10.88 6.95 12.75
C ALA A 123 -10.43 5.83 13.70
N GLU A 124 -10.70 4.60 13.33
CA GLU A 124 -10.30 3.41 14.07
C GLU A 124 -9.09 2.75 13.42
N PRO A 125 -8.17 2.15 14.18
CA PRO A 125 -7.05 1.42 13.61
C PRO A 125 -7.53 0.16 12.87
N VAL A 126 -6.87 -0.16 11.78
CA VAL A 126 -6.92 -1.50 11.20
C VAL A 126 -6.11 -2.40 12.12
N LYS A 127 -6.73 -3.43 12.70
CA LYS A 127 -6.04 -4.38 13.57
C LYS A 127 -5.15 -5.30 12.75
N LYS A 128 -3.96 -5.59 13.31
CA LYS A 128 -2.98 -6.52 12.76
C LYS A 128 -2.83 -6.38 11.25
N ASN A 129 -2.03 -5.43 10.84
CA ASN A 129 -1.65 -5.27 9.44
C ASN A 129 -0.17 -5.64 9.24
N SER A 130 0.13 -6.24 8.12
CA SER A 130 1.50 -6.37 7.62
C SER A 130 1.50 -6.18 6.13
N ALA A 131 2.57 -5.60 5.60
CA ALA A 131 2.72 -5.40 4.18
C ALA A 131 4.18 -5.54 3.75
N ASN A 132 4.38 -5.94 2.51
CA ASN A 132 5.68 -5.98 1.87
C ASN A 132 5.55 -5.45 0.45
N LEU A 133 6.19 -4.32 0.18
CA LEU A 133 6.37 -3.78 -1.16
C LEU A 133 7.76 -4.18 -1.64
N ASN A 134 7.82 -5.13 -2.55
CA ASN A 134 9.05 -5.62 -3.18
C ASN A 134 9.18 -5.05 -4.59
N ILE A 135 10.32 -4.42 -4.88
CA ILE A 135 10.61 -3.78 -6.17
C ILE A 135 11.90 -4.36 -6.71
N ASP A 136 11.80 -5.18 -7.75
CA ASP A 136 12.93 -5.70 -8.48
C ASP A 136 13.30 -4.73 -9.61
N ILE A 137 14.56 -4.25 -9.60
CA ILE A 137 15.10 -3.31 -10.57
C ILE A 137 15.68 -4.13 -11.73
N MET A 138 14.86 -4.33 -12.78
CA MET A 138 15.26 -5.07 -13.98
C MET A 138 16.23 -4.24 -14.84
N SER A 139 16.01 -2.93 -14.89
CA SER A 139 16.88 -1.93 -15.49
C SER A 139 16.53 -0.56 -14.93
N ARG A 140 17.28 0.51 -15.29
CA ARG A 140 16.94 1.89 -14.91
C ARG A 140 15.56 2.36 -15.38
N PHE A 141 15.00 1.68 -16.38
CA PHE A 141 13.74 2.03 -17.02
C PHE A 141 12.63 1.02 -16.75
N HIS A 142 12.91 -0.03 -15.99
CA HIS A 142 12.01 -1.17 -15.84
C HIS A 142 12.03 -1.75 -14.43
N LEU A 143 10.89 -1.76 -13.77
CA LEU A 143 10.67 -2.32 -12.44
C LEU A 143 9.62 -3.42 -12.49
N ASN A 144 9.87 -4.52 -11.78
CA ASN A 144 8.83 -5.48 -11.39
C ASN A 144 8.45 -5.22 -9.94
N VAL A 145 7.17 -5.04 -9.68
CA VAL A 145 6.65 -4.69 -8.36
C VAL A 145 5.70 -5.76 -7.88
N THR A 146 5.94 -6.25 -6.68
CA THR A 146 5.03 -7.11 -5.93
C THR A 146 4.66 -6.44 -4.63
N TYR A 147 3.37 -6.27 -4.37
CA TYR A 147 2.85 -5.76 -3.11
C TYR A 147 1.98 -6.82 -2.45
N SER A 148 2.38 -7.26 -1.27
CA SER A 148 1.60 -8.20 -0.45
C SER A 148 1.16 -7.50 0.82
N PHE A 149 -0.09 -7.69 1.23
CA PHE A 149 -0.57 -7.20 2.50
C PHE A 149 -1.60 -8.15 3.12
N ASN A 150 -1.59 -8.15 4.43
CA ASN A 150 -2.43 -9.00 5.26
C ASN A 150 -3.29 -8.14 6.16
N LEU A 151 -4.56 -8.49 6.28
CA LEU A 151 -5.52 -7.83 7.16
C LEU A 151 -6.25 -8.87 8.01
N GLU A 152 -6.45 -8.55 9.30
CA GLU A 152 -7.40 -9.28 10.15
C GLU A 152 -8.78 -8.64 9.99
N LEU A 153 -9.79 -9.47 9.70
CA LEU A 153 -11.18 -9.01 9.65
C LEU A 153 -11.74 -8.94 11.07
N GLU A 154 -12.21 -7.76 11.47
CA GLU A 154 -12.77 -7.52 12.81
C GLU A 154 -14.20 -8.04 12.97
N THR A 155 -14.89 -8.28 11.85
CA THR A 155 -16.29 -8.71 11.79
C THR A 155 -16.52 -9.58 10.58
N GLU A 156 -17.52 -10.42 10.61
CA GLU A 156 -18.01 -11.12 9.42
C GLU A 156 -18.56 -10.08 8.43
N LEU A 157 -17.69 -9.65 7.51
CA LEU A 157 -18.10 -8.80 6.41
C LEU A 157 -18.84 -9.63 5.36
N PRO A 158 -19.85 -9.06 4.69
CA PRO A 158 -20.40 -9.70 3.49
C PRO A 158 -19.28 -10.00 2.48
N ILE A 159 -19.36 -11.16 1.82
CA ILE A 159 -18.29 -11.68 0.92
C ILE A 159 -17.84 -10.63 -0.13
N TYR A 160 -18.76 -9.81 -0.63
CA TYR A 160 -18.42 -8.77 -1.60
C TYR A 160 -17.57 -7.63 -0.98
N MET A 161 -17.68 -7.41 0.34
CA MET A 161 -16.90 -6.40 1.06
C MET A 161 -15.52 -6.92 1.47
N GLU A 162 -15.33 -8.22 1.60
CA GLU A 162 -14.03 -8.82 1.92
C GLU A 162 -12.96 -8.50 0.87
N LYS A 163 -13.36 -8.33 -0.39
CA LYS A 163 -12.46 -8.02 -1.51
C LYS A 163 -12.19 -6.53 -1.68
N LEU A 164 -12.98 -5.68 -1.03
CA LEU A 164 -12.89 -4.22 -1.18
C LEU A 164 -11.51 -3.65 -0.85
N PRO A 165 -10.84 -4.03 0.26
CA PRO A 165 -9.50 -3.53 0.55
C PRO A 165 -8.51 -3.80 -0.58
N GLY A 166 -8.51 -5.04 -1.12
CA GLY A 166 -7.65 -5.41 -2.24
C GLY A 166 -7.92 -4.59 -3.50
N GLN A 167 -9.20 -4.38 -3.82
CA GLN A 167 -9.61 -3.59 -4.99
C GLN A 167 -9.22 -2.11 -4.86
N LEU A 168 -9.30 -1.54 -3.66
CA LEU A 168 -8.87 -0.16 -3.40
C LEU A 168 -7.36 -0.02 -3.59
N ILE A 169 -6.58 -0.94 -3.05
CA ILE A 169 -5.12 -0.93 -3.22
C ILE A 169 -4.75 -1.19 -4.67
N GLN A 170 -5.43 -2.09 -5.38
CA GLN A 170 -5.22 -2.27 -6.83
C GLN A 170 -5.45 -0.96 -7.59
N LYS A 171 -6.51 -0.22 -7.28
CA LYS A 171 -6.78 1.10 -7.88
C LYS A 171 -5.64 2.09 -7.62
N MET A 172 -5.10 2.09 -6.40
CA MET A 172 -3.97 2.95 -6.02
C MET A 172 -2.72 2.62 -6.85
N PHE A 173 -2.39 1.35 -6.99
CA PHE A 173 -1.24 0.90 -7.78
C PHE A 173 -1.42 1.07 -9.29
N ILE A 174 -2.64 0.97 -9.82
CA ILE A 174 -2.93 1.32 -11.23
C ILE A 174 -2.59 2.79 -11.49
N ARG A 175 -2.97 3.69 -10.59
CA ARG A 175 -2.67 5.13 -10.73
C ARG A 175 -1.17 5.41 -10.62
N LEU A 176 -0.49 4.76 -9.66
CA LEU A 176 0.96 4.86 -9.50
C LEU A 176 1.68 4.38 -10.77
N LYS A 177 1.31 3.21 -11.31
CA LYS A 177 1.83 2.66 -12.56
C LYS A 177 1.61 3.65 -13.71
N THR A 178 0.37 4.10 -13.92
CA THR A 178 0.01 5.03 -14.98
C THR A 178 0.80 6.33 -14.88
N PHE A 179 0.95 6.88 -13.68
CA PHE A 179 1.74 8.09 -13.46
C PHE A 179 3.21 7.87 -13.83
N LEU A 180 3.85 6.84 -13.28
CA LEU A 180 5.27 6.56 -13.51
C LEU A 180 5.60 6.23 -14.97
N GLU A 181 4.69 5.56 -15.69
CA GLU A 181 4.87 5.22 -17.11
C GLU A 181 4.70 6.43 -18.05
N ASN A 182 4.00 7.48 -17.62
CA ASN A 182 3.71 8.64 -18.43
C ASN A 182 4.50 9.92 -18.07
N ILE A 183 5.38 9.84 -17.06
CA ILE A 183 6.29 10.96 -16.79
C ILE A 183 7.25 11.12 -17.97
N SER A 184 7.38 12.34 -18.44
CA SER A 184 8.40 12.77 -19.38
C SER A 184 9.34 13.78 -18.72
N SER A 185 10.63 13.67 -19.02
CA SER A 185 11.65 14.63 -18.59
C SER A 185 11.48 15.99 -19.31
#